data_0e74d5d799e87945075c7843d89b6e8c
#
_entry.id   0e74d5d799e87945075c7843d89b6e8c
#
_cell.length_a   1.000
_cell.length_b   1.000
_cell.length_c   1.000
_cell.angle_alpha   90.00
_cell.angle_beta   90.00
_cell.angle_gamma   90.00
#
_symmetry.space_group_name_H-M   'P 1'
#
loop_
_entity.id
_entity.type
_entity.pdbx_description
1 polymer ?
#
loop_
_entity_poly.entity_id
_entity_poly.type
_entity_poly.pdbx_seq_one_letter_code
_entity_poly.pdbx_strand_id
1 'polypeptide(L)'
;MVDTVFFWLASLFVRLVQLLPLQCVALAGRAGGFLFYYLDFRHRRVAVNNLCESLGNSRSQKEIVSIAKENFCRIGEVYLSAIKTAAIPNDKLASFLKAKGGENINLSRREDGSLPSLMFAIGHFGNFELYAKTGVLVPNFELSTTYRGFNMPWLEKLIFSLRKRSGISFFERRRDGAALRMFMNRPGTITGLLCDQSAGRKGLMLPFFGRLCSVTPSPALFSLRYKLALHVCFCRRLGLGRWELEVCPEIQTVSNGH
;
A
#
# COMPACT_ATOMS: atom_id res chain seq x y z
N MET A 1 -20.61 -0.02 24.92
CA MET A 1 -19.68 0.30 26.01
C MET A 1 -18.28 -0.26 25.73
N VAL A 2 -18.12 -1.54 25.42
CA VAL A 2 -16.82 -2.18 25.12
C VAL A 2 -16.10 -1.52 23.93
N ASP A 3 -16.77 -1.29 22.81
CA ASP A 3 -16.19 -0.62 21.63
C ASP A 3 -15.70 0.80 21.91
N THR A 4 -16.38 1.50 22.81
CA THR A 4 -15.98 2.86 23.21
C THR A 4 -14.68 2.85 24.01
N VAL A 5 -14.51 1.90 24.91
CA VAL A 5 -13.28 1.74 25.70
C VAL A 5 -12.11 1.39 24.79
N PHE A 6 -12.28 0.39 23.89
CA PHE A 6 -11.24 0.03 22.93
C PHE A 6 -10.86 1.19 22.01
N PHE A 7 -11.83 1.97 21.54
CA PHE A 7 -11.57 3.16 20.74
C PHE A 7 -10.68 4.18 21.48
N TRP A 8 -10.98 4.46 22.76
CA TRP A 8 -10.21 5.43 23.54
C TRP A 8 -8.81 4.93 23.89
N LEU A 9 -8.67 3.65 24.26
CA LEU A 9 -7.36 3.04 24.51
C LEU A 9 -6.49 3.04 23.25
N ALA A 10 -7.04 2.64 22.11
CA ALA A 10 -6.34 2.67 20.84
C ALA A 10 -6.01 4.10 20.38
N SER A 11 -6.91 5.06 20.63
CA SER A 11 -6.65 6.47 20.33
C SER A 11 -5.54 7.05 21.19
N LEU A 12 -5.48 6.69 22.46
CA LEU A 12 -4.39 7.07 23.36
C LEU A 12 -3.05 6.48 22.88
N PHE A 13 -3.04 5.19 22.55
CA PHE A 13 -1.85 4.53 21.98
C PHE A 13 -1.37 5.24 20.71
N VAL A 14 -2.28 5.54 19.76
CA VAL A 14 -1.97 6.28 18.53
C VAL A 14 -1.34 7.64 18.87
N ARG A 15 -1.91 8.40 19.82
CA ARG A 15 -1.34 9.69 20.23
C ARG A 15 0.05 9.55 20.81
N LEU A 16 0.29 8.57 21.69
CA LEU A 16 1.61 8.31 22.26
C LEU A 16 2.65 7.98 21.16
N VAL A 17 2.31 7.11 20.20
CA VAL A 17 3.17 6.81 19.07
C VAL A 17 3.46 8.06 18.23
N GLN A 18 2.47 8.94 18.04
CA GLN A 18 2.61 10.17 17.26
C GLN A 18 3.48 11.24 17.95
N LEU A 19 3.68 11.19 19.25
CA LEU A 19 4.58 12.10 19.97
C LEU A 19 6.06 11.73 19.81
N LEU A 20 6.37 10.46 19.58
CA LEU A 20 7.76 9.98 19.48
C LEU A 20 8.42 10.36 18.14
N PRO A 21 9.76 10.51 18.09
CA PRO A 21 10.50 10.63 16.83
C PRO A 21 10.27 9.41 15.93
N LEU A 22 10.23 9.61 14.60
CA LEU A 22 9.93 8.55 13.65
C LEU A 22 10.90 7.36 13.75
N GLN A 23 12.20 7.64 13.96
CA GLN A 23 13.21 6.60 14.13
C GLN A 23 12.97 5.73 15.37
N CYS A 24 12.56 6.34 16.49
CA CYS A 24 12.20 5.60 17.71
C CYS A 24 10.97 4.73 17.47
N VAL A 25 9.96 5.25 16.79
CA VAL A 25 8.76 4.49 16.41
C VAL A 25 9.11 3.31 15.49
N ALA A 26 9.95 3.55 14.50
CA ALA A 26 10.41 2.52 13.55
C ALA A 26 11.20 1.41 14.29
N LEU A 27 12.09 1.78 15.22
CA LEU A 27 12.86 0.83 16.02
C LEU A 27 11.95 0.02 16.96
N ALA A 28 11.01 0.67 17.64
CA ALA A 28 10.03 0.01 18.50
C ALA A 28 9.16 -0.98 17.69
N GLY A 29 8.76 -0.58 16.46
CA GLY A 29 8.05 -1.47 15.54
C GLY A 29 8.87 -2.70 15.17
N ARG A 30 10.15 -2.55 14.86
CA ARG A 30 11.07 -3.67 14.58
C ARG A 30 11.21 -4.60 15.79
N ALA A 31 11.39 -4.05 16.97
CA ALA A 31 11.47 -4.84 18.21
C ALA A 31 10.16 -5.61 18.46
N GLY A 32 9.00 -4.99 18.26
CA GLY A 32 7.71 -5.64 18.33
C GLY A 32 7.57 -6.76 17.29
N GLY A 33 7.94 -6.52 16.04
CA GLY A 33 7.95 -7.53 14.98
C GLY A 33 8.91 -8.70 15.29
N PHE A 34 10.09 -8.42 15.82
CA PHE A 34 11.02 -9.46 16.29
C PHE A 34 10.39 -10.33 17.38
N LEU A 35 9.75 -9.73 18.38
CA LEU A 35 9.05 -10.47 19.41
C LEU A 35 7.91 -11.31 18.83
N PHE A 36 7.13 -10.72 17.93
CA PHE A 36 6.01 -11.40 17.28
C PHE A 36 6.45 -12.62 16.44
N TYR A 37 7.65 -12.60 15.83
CA TYR A 37 8.23 -13.77 15.17
C TYR A 37 8.32 -14.99 16.10
N TYR A 38 8.58 -14.79 17.37
CA TYR A 38 8.67 -15.89 18.34
C TYR A 38 7.31 -16.26 18.94
N LEU A 39 6.39 -15.35 19.03
CA LEU A 39 5.07 -15.57 19.61
C LEU A 39 4.06 -16.14 18.61
N ASP A 40 4.11 -15.72 17.36
CA ASP A 40 3.16 -16.14 16.33
C ASP A 40 3.69 -17.31 15.50
N PHE A 41 3.62 -18.50 16.09
CA PHE A 41 4.08 -19.75 15.43
C PHE A 41 3.38 -20.05 14.11
N ARG A 42 2.10 -19.66 13.99
CA ARG A 42 1.30 -19.92 12.79
C ARG A 42 1.82 -19.11 11.61
N HIS A 43 1.88 -17.79 11.73
CA HIS A 43 2.33 -16.93 10.63
C HIS A 43 3.82 -17.11 10.35
N ARG A 44 4.64 -17.39 11.38
CA ARG A 44 6.04 -17.76 11.17
C ARG A 44 6.18 -19.01 10.29
N ARG A 45 5.41 -20.07 10.55
CA ARG A 45 5.43 -21.29 9.73
C ARG A 45 5.03 -21.00 8.29
N VAL A 46 3.96 -20.21 8.09
CA VAL A 46 3.51 -19.79 6.76
C VAL A 46 4.60 -19.00 6.03
N ALA A 47 5.24 -18.04 6.68
CA ALA A 47 6.31 -17.24 6.09
C ALA A 47 7.52 -18.10 5.68
N VAL A 48 7.97 -18.98 6.56
CA VAL A 48 9.10 -19.88 6.28
C VAL A 48 8.76 -20.83 5.13
N ASN A 49 7.57 -21.45 5.13
CA ASN A 49 7.16 -22.36 4.06
C ASN A 49 7.10 -21.64 2.71
N ASN A 50 6.46 -20.46 2.64
CA ASN A 50 6.39 -19.67 1.41
C ASN A 50 7.79 -19.30 0.88
N LEU A 51 8.72 -18.95 1.77
CA LEU A 51 10.11 -18.66 1.40
C LEU A 51 10.86 -19.91 0.92
N CYS A 52 10.67 -21.05 1.59
CA CYS A 52 11.25 -22.32 1.13
C CYS A 52 10.77 -22.67 -0.29
N GLU A 53 9.47 -22.54 -0.53
CA GLU A 53 8.87 -22.85 -1.83
C GLU A 53 9.29 -21.86 -2.94
N SER A 54 9.54 -20.59 -2.59
CA SER A 54 9.91 -19.56 -3.57
C SER A 54 11.42 -19.43 -3.78
N LEU A 55 12.23 -19.66 -2.75
CA LEU A 55 13.67 -19.38 -2.75
C LEU A 55 14.52 -20.58 -2.34
N GLY A 56 13.93 -21.73 -2.00
CA GLY A 56 14.64 -22.89 -1.48
C GLY A 56 15.71 -23.46 -2.41
N ASN A 57 15.57 -23.27 -3.72
CA ASN A 57 16.57 -23.67 -4.71
C ASN A 57 17.78 -22.72 -4.78
N SER A 58 17.68 -21.52 -4.21
CA SER A 58 18.71 -20.45 -4.30
C SER A 58 19.23 -19.99 -2.95
N ARG A 59 18.62 -20.44 -1.85
CA ARG A 59 18.94 -20.00 -0.48
C ARG A 59 18.98 -21.17 0.48
N SER A 60 19.94 -21.13 1.40
CA SER A 60 20.02 -22.10 2.49
C SER A 60 18.87 -21.92 3.50
N GLN A 61 18.55 -22.98 4.25
CA GLN A 61 17.54 -22.92 5.31
C GLN A 61 17.82 -21.82 6.36
N LYS A 62 19.09 -21.59 6.68
CA LYS A 62 19.51 -20.52 7.61
C LYS A 62 19.18 -19.13 7.07
N GLU A 63 19.42 -18.89 5.78
CA GLU A 63 19.06 -17.62 5.11
C GLU A 63 17.54 -17.43 5.06
N ILE A 64 16.77 -18.47 4.74
CA ILE A 64 15.31 -18.44 4.71
C ILE A 64 14.75 -18.03 6.08
N VAL A 65 15.23 -18.65 7.15
CA VAL A 65 14.82 -18.31 8.52
C VAL A 65 15.19 -16.85 8.86
N SER A 66 16.37 -16.39 8.44
CA SER A 66 16.80 -15.00 8.64
C SER A 66 15.92 -14.02 7.88
N ILE A 67 15.58 -14.31 6.63
CA ILE A 67 14.66 -13.50 5.81
C ILE A 67 13.27 -13.43 6.46
N ALA A 68 12.73 -14.57 6.93
CA ALA A 68 11.45 -14.62 7.60
C ALA A 68 11.43 -13.73 8.85
N LYS A 69 12.47 -13.81 9.69
CA LYS A 69 12.63 -12.98 10.89
C LYS A 69 12.70 -11.50 10.55
N GLU A 70 13.53 -11.13 9.56
CA GLU A 70 13.64 -9.73 9.11
C GLU A 70 12.31 -9.22 8.54
N ASN A 71 11.54 -10.06 7.84
CA ASN A 71 10.22 -9.69 7.34
C ASN A 71 9.26 -9.32 8.49
N PHE A 72 9.23 -10.09 9.57
CA PHE A 72 8.43 -9.77 10.75
C PHE A 72 8.86 -8.43 11.38
N CYS A 73 10.18 -8.19 11.51
CA CYS A 73 10.70 -6.91 11.98
C CYS A 73 10.23 -5.75 11.09
N ARG A 74 10.27 -5.92 9.77
CA ARG A 74 9.84 -4.89 8.80
C ARG A 74 8.35 -4.65 8.83
N ILE A 75 7.54 -5.68 8.98
CA ILE A 75 6.09 -5.54 9.16
C ILE A 75 5.78 -4.69 10.39
N GLY A 76 6.41 -4.99 11.53
CA GLY A 76 6.26 -4.19 12.74
C GLY A 76 6.69 -2.73 12.54
N GLU A 77 7.84 -2.49 11.88
CA GLU A 77 8.30 -1.15 11.51
C GLU A 77 7.27 -0.42 10.66
N VAL A 78 6.72 -1.07 9.63
CA VAL A 78 5.74 -0.48 8.71
C VAL A 78 4.48 -0.05 9.44
N TYR A 79 3.86 -0.91 10.21
CA TYR A 79 2.59 -0.58 10.86
C TYR A 79 2.72 0.52 11.91
N LEU A 80 3.76 0.48 12.76
CA LEU A 80 3.98 1.57 13.72
C LEU A 80 4.37 2.89 13.03
N SER A 81 5.22 2.82 12.01
CA SER A 81 5.60 4.01 11.25
C SER A 81 4.43 4.61 10.48
N ALA A 82 3.49 3.80 9.97
CA ALA A 82 2.28 4.29 9.30
C ALA A 82 1.44 5.17 10.25
N ILE A 83 1.29 4.77 11.51
CA ILE A 83 0.61 5.58 12.55
C ILE A 83 1.32 6.93 12.73
N LYS A 84 2.64 6.93 12.81
CA LYS A 84 3.43 8.16 13.00
C LYS A 84 3.40 9.04 11.76
N THR A 85 3.64 8.47 10.58
CA THR A 85 3.71 9.24 9.33
C THR A 85 2.36 9.86 8.95
N ALA A 86 1.24 9.27 9.36
CA ALA A 86 -0.08 9.87 9.20
C ALA A 86 -0.23 11.25 9.88
N ALA A 87 0.52 11.48 10.97
CA ALA A 87 0.49 12.74 11.72
C ALA A 87 1.55 13.76 11.27
N ILE A 88 2.55 13.33 10.49
CA ILE A 88 3.61 14.24 10.02
C ILE A 88 3.02 15.17 8.95
N PRO A 89 3.19 16.50 9.07
CA PRO A 89 2.75 17.45 8.06
C PRO A 89 3.37 17.19 6.69
N ASN A 90 2.67 17.58 5.63
CA ASN A 90 3.09 17.28 4.25
C ASN A 90 4.35 18.05 3.83
N ASP A 91 4.60 19.23 4.38
CA ASP A 91 5.84 20.01 4.19
C ASP A 91 7.10 19.28 4.69
N LYS A 92 6.93 18.33 5.61
CA LYS A 92 8.03 17.49 6.14
C LYS A 92 8.16 16.14 5.43
N LEU A 93 7.39 15.89 4.36
CA LEU A 93 7.38 14.62 3.66
C LEU A 93 8.77 14.22 3.14
N ALA A 94 9.50 15.16 2.55
CA ALA A 94 10.84 14.93 1.99
C ALA A 94 11.88 14.47 3.03
N SER A 95 11.65 14.67 4.33
CA SER A 95 12.57 14.25 5.40
C SER A 95 12.61 12.72 5.59
N PHE A 96 11.58 12.00 5.16
CA PHE A 96 11.49 10.54 5.32
C PHE A 96 11.01 9.79 4.07
N LEU A 97 10.57 10.51 3.03
CA LEU A 97 10.10 9.93 1.78
C LEU A 97 10.80 10.61 0.59
N LYS A 98 11.45 9.80 -0.25
CA LYS A 98 11.93 10.21 -1.57
C LYS A 98 10.95 9.75 -2.64
N ALA A 99 10.84 10.50 -3.73
CA ALA A 99 10.11 10.11 -4.93
C ALA A 99 11.11 9.88 -6.06
N LYS A 100 10.89 8.84 -6.88
CA LYS A 100 11.70 8.46 -8.04
C LYS A 100 10.77 8.02 -9.17
N GLY A 101 11.18 8.25 -10.41
CA GLY A 101 10.41 7.82 -11.59
C GLY A 101 9.23 8.75 -11.91
N GLY A 102 9.21 9.98 -11.38
CA GLY A 102 8.21 10.96 -11.76
C GLY A 102 8.24 11.30 -13.25
N GLU A 103 9.40 11.19 -13.88
CA GLU A 103 9.62 11.33 -15.33
C GLU A 103 8.92 10.24 -16.16
N ASN A 104 8.58 9.12 -15.57
CA ASN A 104 7.84 8.05 -16.23
C ASN A 104 6.35 8.36 -16.39
N ILE A 105 5.86 9.39 -15.72
CA ILE A 105 4.44 9.76 -15.73
C ILE A 105 4.25 10.93 -16.67
N ASN A 106 3.46 10.73 -17.73
CA ASN A 106 3.04 11.85 -18.57
C ASN A 106 1.87 12.59 -17.89
N LEU A 107 2.16 13.76 -17.31
CA LEU A 107 1.18 14.64 -16.69
C LEU A 107 0.73 15.78 -17.62
N SER A 108 1.17 15.78 -18.88
CA SER A 108 0.80 16.80 -19.85
C SER A 108 -0.71 16.77 -20.14
N ARG A 109 -1.29 17.93 -20.37
CA ARG A 109 -2.68 18.00 -20.79
C ARG A 109 -2.86 17.31 -22.14
N ARG A 110 -4.00 16.66 -22.31
CA ARG A 110 -4.44 16.09 -23.60
C ARG A 110 -4.75 17.21 -24.58
N GLU A 111 -4.97 16.87 -25.84
CA GLU A 111 -5.33 17.80 -26.92
C GLU A 111 -6.60 18.61 -26.61
N ASP A 112 -7.56 18.01 -25.89
CA ASP A 112 -8.78 18.65 -25.42
C ASP A 112 -8.59 19.57 -24.18
N GLY A 113 -7.35 19.74 -23.73
CA GLY A 113 -7.00 20.53 -22.53
C GLY A 113 -7.23 19.82 -21.20
N SER A 114 -7.80 18.61 -21.19
CA SER A 114 -8.02 17.85 -19.97
C SER A 114 -6.72 17.24 -19.43
N LEU A 115 -6.66 17.01 -18.10
CA LEU A 115 -5.57 16.26 -17.49
C LEU A 115 -5.73 14.77 -17.77
N PRO A 116 -4.63 14.02 -17.96
CA PRO A 116 -4.68 12.56 -18.07
C PRO A 116 -5.21 11.95 -16.77
N SER A 117 -5.70 10.73 -16.84
CA SER A 117 -6.05 9.94 -15.66
C SER A 117 -5.20 8.67 -15.64
N LEU A 118 -4.79 8.25 -14.44
CA LEU A 118 -3.77 7.24 -14.24
C LEU A 118 -4.26 6.12 -13.33
N MET A 119 -3.74 4.93 -13.57
CA MET A 119 -3.92 3.75 -12.72
C MET A 119 -2.57 3.31 -12.17
N PHE A 120 -2.46 3.17 -10.84
CA PHE A 120 -1.30 2.61 -10.20
C PHE A 120 -1.61 1.22 -9.62
N ALA A 121 -0.88 0.22 -10.12
CA ALA A 121 -0.80 -1.09 -9.48
C ALA A 121 0.24 -1.01 -8.37
N ILE A 122 -0.18 -1.14 -7.12
CA ILE A 122 0.65 -1.01 -5.93
C ILE A 122 0.60 -2.28 -5.08
N GLY A 123 1.61 -2.51 -4.26
CA GLY A 123 1.69 -3.64 -3.34
C GLY A 123 1.76 -3.21 -1.88
N HIS A 124 1.46 -4.14 -0.96
CA HIS A 124 1.69 -3.97 0.48
C HIS A 124 3.20 -4.07 0.78
N PHE A 125 4.01 -3.36 0.02
CA PHE A 125 5.47 -3.39 0.10
C PHE A 125 5.99 -2.10 0.75
N GLY A 126 6.87 -2.22 1.72
CA GLY A 126 7.34 -1.08 2.52
C GLY A 126 6.19 -0.39 3.27
N ASN A 127 6.32 0.91 3.52
CA ASN A 127 5.25 1.69 4.15
C ASN A 127 4.21 2.14 3.10
N PHE A 128 3.36 1.21 2.69
CA PHE A 128 2.34 1.44 1.66
C PHE A 128 1.30 2.52 2.04
N GLU A 129 1.12 2.85 3.31
CA GLU A 129 0.24 3.96 3.71
C GLU A 129 0.79 5.33 3.23
N LEU A 130 2.07 5.42 2.85
CA LEU A 130 2.65 6.63 2.27
C LEU A 130 2.10 6.96 0.88
N TYR A 131 1.53 5.99 0.15
CA TYR A 131 0.82 6.30 -1.11
C TYR A 131 -0.30 7.33 -0.89
N ALA A 132 -0.95 7.29 0.28
CA ALA A 132 -1.98 8.26 0.62
C ALA A 132 -1.45 9.69 0.79
N LYS A 133 -0.15 9.89 0.96
CA LYS A 133 0.48 11.21 1.08
C LYS A 133 1.01 11.78 -0.24
N THR A 134 0.97 11.01 -1.32
CA THR A 134 1.54 11.44 -2.61
C THR A 134 0.76 12.54 -3.30
N GLY A 135 -0.47 12.85 -2.87
CA GLY A 135 -1.27 13.95 -3.43
C GLY A 135 -0.54 15.31 -3.45
N VAL A 136 0.37 15.55 -2.52
CA VAL A 136 1.17 16.79 -2.49
C VAL A 136 2.20 16.87 -3.64
N LEU A 137 2.56 15.74 -4.25
CA LEU A 137 3.49 15.67 -5.37
C LEU A 137 2.78 15.93 -6.70
N VAL A 138 1.47 15.82 -6.72
CA VAL A 138 0.61 15.99 -7.92
C VAL A 138 -0.63 16.83 -7.58
N PRO A 139 -0.47 18.10 -7.19
CA PRO A 139 -1.54 18.92 -6.58
C PRO A 139 -2.75 19.16 -7.50
N ASN A 140 -2.58 18.99 -8.80
CA ASN A 140 -3.66 19.19 -9.79
C ASN A 140 -4.48 17.91 -10.04
N PHE A 141 -4.16 16.80 -9.34
CA PHE A 141 -4.82 15.52 -9.50
C PHE A 141 -5.62 15.15 -8.27
N GLU A 142 -6.77 14.52 -8.48
CA GLU A 142 -7.52 13.89 -7.41
C GLU A 142 -7.08 12.42 -7.28
N LEU A 143 -6.71 12.02 -6.06
CA LEU A 143 -6.22 10.67 -5.80
C LEU A 143 -7.28 9.81 -5.13
N SER A 144 -7.27 8.54 -5.46
CA SER A 144 -8.13 7.56 -4.79
C SER A 144 -7.44 6.20 -4.59
N THR A 145 -7.99 5.44 -3.66
CA THR A 145 -7.66 4.02 -3.49
C THR A 145 -8.90 3.26 -3.00
N THR A 146 -8.81 1.93 -3.05
CA THR A 146 -9.84 1.08 -2.47
C THR A 146 -9.36 0.47 -1.15
N TYR A 147 -10.31 0.18 -0.28
CA TYR A 147 -10.05 -0.55 0.94
C TYR A 147 -11.14 -1.60 1.20
N ARG A 148 -10.86 -2.52 2.10
CA ARG A 148 -11.84 -3.43 2.66
C ARG A 148 -12.25 -2.93 4.04
N GLY A 149 -13.54 -2.72 4.26
CA GLY A 149 -14.08 -2.34 5.56
C GLY A 149 -13.73 -3.35 6.66
N PHE A 150 -13.56 -2.85 7.86
CA PHE A 150 -13.29 -3.66 9.04
C PHE A 150 -14.60 -4.14 9.67
N ASN A 151 -14.59 -5.35 10.25
CA ASN A 151 -15.74 -5.87 10.98
C ASN A 151 -15.92 -5.22 12.37
N MET A 152 -14.94 -4.40 12.81
CA MET A 152 -14.93 -3.70 14.09
C MET A 152 -15.15 -2.20 13.85
N PRO A 153 -16.33 -1.64 14.19
CA PRO A 153 -16.66 -0.23 13.90
C PRO A 153 -15.70 0.77 14.55
N TRP A 154 -15.23 0.49 15.76
CA TRP A 154 -14.27 1.35 16.45
C TRP A 154 -12.92 1.41 15.74
N LEU A 155 -12.44 0.28 15.20
CA LEU A 155 -11.18 0.21 14.44
C LEU A 155 -11.31 0.93 13.10
N GLU A 156 -12.42 0.73 12.41
CA GLU A 156 -12.72 1.44 11.16
C GLU A 156 -12.70 2.96 11.38
N LYS A 157 -13.40 3.44 12.41
CA LYS A 157 -13.42 4.86 12.79
C LYS A 157 -12.01 5.39 13.08
N LEU A 158 -11.19 4.65 13.81
CA LEU A 158 -9.82 5.04 14.15
C LEU A 158 -8.96 5.15 12.89
N ILE A 159 -8.94 4.11 12.04
CA ILE A 159 -8.14 4.10 10.81
C ILE A 159 -8.59 5.22 9.86
N PHE A 160 -9.90 5.43 9.70
CA PHE A 160 -10.42 6.54 8.91
C PHE A 160 -9.97 7.90 9.44
N SER A 161 -9.90 8.08 10.75
CA SER A 161 -9.42 9.33 11.35
C SER A 161 -7.96 9.64 10.98
N LEU A 162 -7.13 8.61 10.82
CA LEU A 162 -5.74 8.73 10.35
C LEU A 162 -5.68 9.05 8.86
N ARG A 163 -6.48 8.34 8.06
CA ARG A 163 -6.49 8.47 6.59
C ARG A 163 -7.14 9.75 6.08
N LYS A 164 -8.13 10.29 6.81
CA LYS A 164 -8.82 11.54 6.43
C LYS A 164 -7.85 12.72 6.22
N ARG A 165 -6.70 12.70 6.89
CA ARG A 165 -5.68 13.76 6.78
C ARG A 165 -4.89 13.71 5.48
N SER A 166 -5.01 12.64 4.70
CA SER A 166 -4.27 12.47 3.45
C SER A 166 -4.84 13.27 2.28
N GLY A 167 -6.11 13.63 2.33
CA GLY A 167 -6.81 14.34 1.24
C GLY A 167 -7.21 13.46 0.06
N ILE A 168 -6.96 12.13 0.10
CA ILE A 168 -7.37 11.22 -0.96
C ILE A 168 -8.74 10.59 -0.69
N SER A 169 -9.41 10.12 -1.73
CA SER A 169 -10.69 9.43 -1.66
C SER A 169 -10.49 7.93 -1.40
N PHE A 170 -11.16 7.40 -0.39
CA PHE A 170 -11.15 5.96 -0.05
C PHE A 170 -12.48 5.33 -0.40
N PHE A 171 -12.49 4.37 -1.32
CA PHE A 171 -13.69 3.63 -1.73
C PHE A 171 -13.73 2.23 -1.10
N GLU A 172 -14.82 1.91 -0.38
CA GLU A 172 -15.02 0.55 0.12
C GLU A 172 -15.42 -0.36 -1.04
N ARG A 173 -14.59 -1.36 -1.33
CA ARG A 173 -14.67 -2.16 -2.56
C ARG A 173 -15.97 -2.97 -2.75
N ARG A 174 -16.76 -3.20 -1.69
CA ARG A 174 -18.06 -3.91 -1.76
C ARG A 174 -19.24 -2.97 -1.93
N ARG A 175 -19.15 -1.75 -1.39
CA ARG A 175 -20.25 -0.76 -1.35
C ARG A 175 -20.10 0.35 -2.38
N ASP A 176 -18.87 0.82 -2.60
CA ASP A 176 -18.64 2.08 -3.31
C ASP A 176 -18.23 1.87 -4.78
N GLY A 177 -18.51 0.68 -5.35
CA GLY A 177 -18.09 0.37 -6.72
C GLY A 177 -18.65 1.31 -7.80
N ALA A 178 -19.87 1.86 -7.60
CA ALA A 178 -20.42 2.86 -8.52
C ALA A 178 -19.68 4.21 -8.41
N ALA A 179 -19.42 4.66 -7.19
CA ALA A 179 -18.69 5.91 -6.92
C ALA A 179 -17.25 5.85 -7.45
N LEU A 180 -16.55 4.70 -7.26
CA LEU A 180 -15.22 4.48 -7.82
C LEU A 180 -15.23 4.56 -9.35
N ARG A 181 -16.22 3.96 -10.03
CA ARG A 181 -16.36 4.07 -11.49
C ARG A 181 -16.57 5.50 -11.96
N MET A 182 -17.43 6.25 -11.29
CA MET A 182 -17.64 7.67 -11.58
C MET A 182 -16.36 8.48 -11.37
N PHE A 183 -15.60 8.18 -10.33
CA PHE A 183 -14.32 8.83 -10.05
C PHE A 183 -13.32 8.59 -11.19
N MET A 184 -13.11 7.34 -11.60
CA MET A 184 -12.17 6.97 -12.66
C MET A 184 -12.52 7.51 -14.06
N ASN A 185 -13.78 7.87 -14.29
CA ASN A 185 -14.24 8.49 -15.55
C ASN A 185 -13.97 9.99 -15.62
N ARG A 186 -13.54 10.62 -14.52
CA ARG A 186 -13.23 12.07 -14.52
C ARG A 186 -11.77 12.28 -14.95
N PRO A 187 -11.49 13.36 -15.70
CA PRO A 187 -10.12 13.74 -16.03
C PRO A 187 -9.37 14.17 -14.77
N GLY A 188 -8.03 14.02 -14.79
CA GLY A 188 -7.17 14.44 -13.70
C GLY A 188 -7.29 13.56 -12.44
N THR A 189 -7.63 12.28 -12.59
CA THR A 189 -7.75 11.34 -11.47
C THR A 189 -6.60 10.33 -11.46
N ILE A 190 -6.15 9.98 -10.28
CA ILE A 190 -5.17 8.91 -10.06
C ILE A 190 -5.78 7.89 -9.11
N THR A 191 -5.91 6.65 -9.57
CA THR A 191 -6.42 5.55 -8.75
C THR A 191 -5.32 4.54 -8.45
N GLY A 192 -4.98 4.35 -7.18
CA GLY A 192 -4.03 3.33 -6.73
C GLY A 192 -4.76 2.08 -6.21
N LEU A 193 -4.42 0.91 -6.73
CA LEU A 193 -4.98 -0.36 -6.27
C LEU A 193 -3.91 -1.27 -5.69
N LEU A 194 -4.10 -1.69 -4.44
CA LEU A 194 -3.31 -2.75 -3.81
C LEU A 194 -3.71 -4.09 -4.43
N CYS A 195 -2.81 -4.73 -5.19
CA CYS A 195 -3.13 -5.86 -6.04
C CYS A 195 -2.25 -7.11 -5.82
N ASP A 196 -1.42 -7.14 -4.80
CA ASP A 196 -0.46 -8.21 -4.49
C ASP A 196 -0.99 -9.32 -3.56
N GLN A 197 -2.24 -9.23 -3.14
CA GLN A 197 -2.88 -10.28 -2.35
C GLN A 197 -3.71 -11.22 -3.22
N SER A 198 -3.91 -12.46 -2.74
CA SER A 198 -4.73 -13.45 -3.44
C SER A 198 -6.13 -12.92 -3.75
N ALA A 199 -6.54 -13.04 -5.00
CA ALA A 199 -7.88 -12.68 -5.47
C ALA A 199 -8.92 -13.80 -5.21
N GLY A 200 -8.53 -14.90 -4.58
CA GLY A 200 -9.40 -16.05 -4.33
C GLY A 200 -9.85 -16.74 -5.62
N ARG A 201 -11.08 -17.25 -5.64
CA ARG A 201 -11.59 -18.03 -6.78
C ARG A 201 -11.84 -17.22 -8.06
N LYS A 202 -11.90 -15.89 -7.96
CA LYS A 202 -12.22 -15.00 -9.10
C LYS A 202 -10.97 -14.38 -9.74
N GLY A 203 -9.77 -14.72 -9.24
CA GLY A 203 -8.52 -14.22 -9.79
C GLY A 203 -8.07 -15.00 -11.03
N LEU A 204 -7.16 -14.39 -11.77
CA LEU A 204 -6.42 -15.06 -12.84
C LEU A 204 -5.31 -15.91 -12.21
N MET A 205 -5.14 -17.13 -12.71
CA MET A 205 -4.05 -17.99 -12.29
C MET A 205 -2.81 -17.67 -13.11
N LEU A 206 -1.85 -16.99 -12.49
CA LEU A 206 -0.60 -16.57 -13.14
C LEU A 206 0.60 -17.13 -12.37
N PRO A 207 1.73 -17.44 -13.06
CA PRO A 207 2.94 -17.90 -12.41
C PRO A 207 3.60 -16.77 -11.62
N PHE A 208 3.95 -17.06 -10.36
CA PHE A 208 4.72 -16.19 -9.49
C PHE A 208 5.72 -17.03 -8.70
N PHE A 209 7.02 -16.79 -8.85
CA PHE A 209 8.10 -17.64 -8.32
C PHE A 209 7.91 -19.12 -8.66
N GLY A 210 7.56 -19.43 -9.92
CA GLY A 210 7.36 -20.79 -10.41
C GLY A 210 6.08 -21.50 -9.94
N ARG A 211 5.16 -20.79 -9.24
CA ARG A 211 3.89 -21.31 -8.73
C ARG A 211 2.71 -20.54 -9.27
N LEU A 212 1.61 -21.24 -9.57
CA LEU A 212 0.38 -20.59 -9.95
C LEU A 212 -0.25 -19.87 -8.74
N CYS A 213 -0.43 -18.57 -8.87
CA CYS A 213 -1.05 -17.70 -7.86
C CYS A 213 -2.30 -17.03 -8.43
N SER A 214 -3.32 -16.89 -7.59
CA SER A 214 -4.54 -16.17 -7.95
C SER A 214 -4.32 -14.66 -7.83
N VAL A 215 -4.26 -13.97 -8.95
CA VAL A 215 -3.95 -12.53 -9.07
C VAL A 215 -5.19 -11.75 -9.50
N THR A 216 -5.39 -10.56 -8.93
CA THR A 216 -6.49 -9.70 -9.34
C THR A 216 -6.21 -9.03 -10.69
N PRO A 217 -7.11 -9.13 -11.68
CA PRO A 217 -6.97 -8.42 -12.95
C PRO A 217 -7.41 -6.94 -12.88
N SER A 218 -7.86 -6.46 -11.72
CA SER A 218 -8.52 -5.15 -11.61
C SER A 218 -7.70 -3.96 -12.15
N PRO A 219 -6.39 -3.82 -11.89
CA PRO A 219 -5.63 -2.70 -12.45
C PRO A 219 -5.63 -2.70 -13.98
N ALA A 220 -5.39 -3.87 -14.61
CA ALA A 220 -5.39 -4.00 -16.07
C ALA A 220 -6.79 -3.77 -16.67
N LEU A 221 -7.83 -4.38 -16.07
CA LEU A 221 -9.20 -4.20 -16.55
C LEU A 221 -9.66 -2.75 -16.46
N PHE A 222 -9.33 -2.04 -15.38
CA PHE A 222 -9.71 -0.62 -15.26
C PHE A 222 -8.89 0.27 -16.17
N SER A 223 -7.59 -0.01 -16.35
CA SER A 223 -6.76 0.68 -17.32
C SER A 223 -7.34 0.58 -18.73
N LEU A 224 -7.66 -0.62 -19.19
CA LEU A 224 -8.27 -0.84 -20.52
C LEU A 224 -9.65 -0.19 -20.63
N ARG A 225 -10.53 -0.39 -19.66
CA ARG A 225 -11.91 0.09 -19.69
C ARG A 225 -12.03 1.61 -19.66
N TYR A 226 -11.20 2.28 -18.85
CA TYR A 226 -11.27 3.73 -18.63
C TYR A 226 -10.15 4.49 -19.34
N LYS A 227 -9.35 3.80 -20.19
CA LYS A 227 -8.21 4.37 -20.93
C LYS A 227 -7.24 5.12 -20.01
N LEU A 228 -6.88 4.48 -18.88
CA LEU A 228 -5.96 5.03 -17.89
C LEU A 228 -4.54 4.51 -18.17
N ALA A 229 -3.54 5.38 -18.18
CA ALA A 229 -2.15 4.96 -18.24
C ALA A 229 -1.82 4.13 -16.99
N LEU A 230 -1.31 2.90 -17.19
CA LEU A 230 -1.03 1.94 -16.11
C LEU A 230 0.44 1.98 -15.71
N HIS A 231 0.69 2.25 -14.46
CA HIS A 231 2.02 2.20 -13.88
C HIS A 231 2.08 1.25 -12.69
N VAL A 232 3.26 0.68 -12.43
CA VAL A 232 3.55 -0.01 -11.17
C VAL A 232 4.27 0.96 -10.24
N CYS A 233 3.94 0.93 -8.96
CA CYS A 233 4.61 1.76 -7.97
C CYS A 233 5.03 0.94 -6.75
N PHE A 234 6.27 1.11 -6.32
CA PHE A 234 6.86 0.43 -5.16
C PHE A 234 7.23 1.42 -4.07
N CYS A 235 6.96 1.04 -2.80
CA CYS A 235 7.45 1.77 -1.64
C CYS A 235 8.64 1.04 -1.03
N ARG A 236 9.87 1.38 -1.42
CA ARG A 236 11.08 0.73 -0.91
C ARG A 236 11.56 1.35 0.38
N ARG A 237 12.02 0.51 1.31
CA ARG A 237 12.69 0.95 2.51
C ARG A 237 14.16 1.31 2.21
N LEU A 238 14.54 2.55 2.47
CA LEU A 238 15.93 3.01 2.35
C LEU A 238 16.73 2.88 3.67
N GLY A 239 16.04 2.88 4.79
CA GLY A 239 16.63 2.82 6.12
C GLY A 239 15.56 2.92 7.19
N LEU A 240 15.97 3.01 8.45
CA LEU A 240 15.05 3.12 9.58
C LEU A 240 14.22 4.40 9.46
N GLY A 241 12.90 4.25 9.33
CA GLY A 241 11.98 5.37 9.17
C GLY A 241 12.19 6.18 7.87
N ARG A 242 12.75 5.59 6.82
CA ARG A 242 12.97 6.24 5.52
C ARG A 242 12.60 5.33 4.37
N TRP A 243 11.88 5.90 3.40
CA TRP A 243 11.37 5.16 2.24
C TRP A 243 11.57 5.93 0.93
N GLU A 244 11.41 5.21 -0.16
CA GLU A 244 11.38 5.74 -1.52
C GLU A 244 10.17 5.17 -2.25
N LEU A 245 9.36 6.04 -2.82
CA LEU A 245 8.32 5.67 -3.78
C LEU A 245 8.93 5.74 -5.17
N GLU A 246 8.95 4.61 -5.86
CA GLU A 246 9.41 4.49 -7.24
C GLU A 246 8.23 4.18 -8.15
N VAL A 247 8.05 5.01 -9.16
CA VAL A 247 7.08 4.79 -10.23
C VAL A 247 7.82 4.20 -11.42
N CYS A 248 7.39 3.01 -11.87
CA CYS A 248 7.93 2.36 -13.05
C CYS A 248 7.39 2.99 -14.34
N PRO A 249 8.04 2.77 -15.49
CA PRO A 249 7.50 3.14 -16.80
C PRO A 249 6.08 2.62 -17.01
N GLU A 250 5.35 3.27 -17.90
CA GLU A 250 4.00 2.87 -18.29
C GLU A 250 4.01 1.44 -18.86
N ILE A 251 3.07 0.63 -18.39
CA ILE A 251 2.79 -0.68 -18.98
C ILE A 251 1.87 -0.47 -20.16
N GLN A 252 2.38 -0.75 -21.36
CA GLN A 252 1.57 -0.70 -22.59
C GLN A 252 0.44 -1.73 -22.50
N THR A 253 -0.79 -1.24 -22.46
CA THR A 253 -1.99 -2.09 -22.46
C THR A 253 -2.47 -2.26 -23.91
N VAL A 254 -2.50 -3.50 -24.40
CA VAL A 254 -2.99 -3.81 -25.74
C VAL A 254 -4.40 -4.37 -25.60
N SER A 255 -5.37 -3.69 -26.21
CA SER A 255 -6.70 -4.26 -26.46
C SER A 255 -6.66 -4.97 -27.80
N ASN A 256 -6.53 -6.29 -27.81
CA ASN A 256 -6.84 -7.07 -29.00
C ASN A 256 -8.36 -7.00 -29.16
N GLY A 257 -8.82 -6.12 -30.06
CA GLY A 257 -10.24 -5.90 -30.29
C GLY A 257 -10.96 -7.22 -30.60
N HIS A 258 -11.70 -7.72 -29.64
CA HIS A 258 -12.78 -8.69 -29.74
C HIS A 258 -14.03 -8.07 -29.14
#